data_20e226d4487c66ce21694c6f1fdb8b4e
#
_entry.id   20e226d4487c66ce21694c6f1fdb8b4e
#
_cell.length_a   1.000
_cell.length_b   1.000
_cell.length_c   1.000
_cell.angle_alpha   90.00
_cell.angle_beta   90.00
_cell.angle_gamma   90.00
#
_symmetry.space_group_name_H-M   'P 1'
#
loop_
_entity.id
_entity.type
_entity.pdbx_description
1 polymer ?
#
loop_
_entity_poly.entity_id
_entity_poly.type
_entity_poly.pdbx_seq_one_letter_code
_entity_poly.pdbx_strand_id
1 'polypeptide(L)'
;MKNKFLFLGMAAALFVACESDDTADIIINDNSVINNTTNNTSGEDPEPGSQTVNLSGVYTSNLILDTEVEYIITGPVLIADGATLTIPAGMTIKAQPVGVNAYIAVQQGGRIVADGSATEPIVFTSNASSPSSGDWGGLVICGRAPINSTADGSTDTATSEVGGLSYGGNLPNDDSGIIEYVRIEYAGGAIDGNAELNGLSAYAVGSGTTIDYVQVFEGSDDGFEFFGGTVNASHLVVVNSEDDSIDWTEGFVGSLTDVYVQHGASHDKAFECDGYNTDFSNESGTFSAPTVTNVTVIGANDASEAIRLRAGTQGIFTNVVITDFDEAFDLDGDSGDNPTGQGVIDGLLGVIDVTFNNVTTKLKNDTGFTFTEADFISGDGNGTGTDIATWGAGWTVGIN
;
A
#
# COMPACT_ATOMS: atom_id res chain seq x y z
N MET A 1 -12.61 -64.98 -52.41
CA MET A 1 -12.52 -64.41 -53.74
C MET A 1 -12.61 -62.91 -53.66
N LYS A 2 -11.66 -62.22 -54.31
CA LYS A 2 -11.57 -60.79 -54.63
C LYS A 2 -11.12 -59.87 -53.51
N ASN A 3 -9.80 -59.66 -53.49
CA ASN A 3 -9.07 -58.48 -52.98
C ASN A 3 -9.60 -57.18 -53.57
N LYS A 4 -9.68 -56.13 -52.72
CA LYS A 4 -9.56 -54.76 -53.16
C LYS A 4 -8.61 -54.03 -52.21
N PHE A 5 -7.44 -53.70 -52.69
CA PHE A 5 -6.52 -52.72 -52.16
C PHE A 5 -7.17 -51.35 -52.18
N LEU A 6 -7.08 -50.63 -51.07
CA LEU A 6 -7.38 -49.21 -51.01
C LEU A 6 -6.13 -48.48 -50.56
N PHE A 7 -5.60 -47.64 -51.41
CA PHE A 7 -4.50 -46.72 -51.18
C PHE A 7 -4.89 -45.67 -50.15
N LEU A 8 -4.19 -45.57 -49.06
CA LEU A 8 -4.29 -44.49 -48.12
C LEU A 8 -3.28 -43.41 -48.48
N GLY A 9 -3.73 -42.34 -49.08
CA GLY A 9 -2.92 -41.16 -49.34
C GLY A 9 -2.63 -40.39 -48.07
N MET A 10 -1.36 -40.30 -47.74
CA MET A 10 -0.85 -39.55 -46.61
C MET A 10 -0.71 -38.09 -47.03
N ALA A 11 -1.69 -37.25 -46.64
CA ALA A 11 -1.61 -35.79 -46.77
C ALA A 11 -0.75 -35.28 -45.59
N ALA A 12 0.49 -34.88 -45.87
CA ALA A 12 1.32 -34.15 -44.96
C ALA A 12 0.80 -32.71 -44.86
N ALA A 13 0.13 -32.38 -43.76
CA ALA A 13 -0.19 -31.02 -43.42
C ALA A 13 1.10 -30.38 -42.80
N LEU A 14 1.69 -29.48 -43.53
CA LEU A 14 2.71 -28.58 -43.03
C LEU A 14 2.04 -27.59 -42.09
N PHE A 15 2.17 -27.79 -40.77
CA PHE A 15 1.93 -26.74 -39.79
C PHE A 15 3.10 -25.78 -39.87
N VAL A 16 2.89 -24.63 -40.49
CA VAL A 16 3.74 -23.47 -40.25
C VAL A 16 3.40 -22.99 -38.84
N ALA A 17 4.23 -23.33 -37.88
CA ALA A 17 4.22 -22.68 -36.58
C ALA A 17 4.69 -21.23 -36.80
N CYS A 18 3.79 -20.30 -36.68
CA CYS A 18 4.12 -18.91 -36.48
C CYS A 18 4.65 -18.81 -35.03
N GLU A 19 5.94 -18.81 -34.86
CA GLU A 19 6.58 -18.37 -33.61
C GLU A 19 6.30 -16.86 -33.54
N SER A 20 5.36 -16.47 -32.68
CA SER A 20 5.30 -15.11 -32.18
C SER A 20 6.37 -14.97 -31.13
N ASP A 21 7.55 -14.55 -31.55
CA ASP A 21 8.59 -14.03 -30.68
C ASP A 21 8.14 -12.65 -30.16
N ASP A 22 7.20 -12.64 -29.21
CA ASP A 22 6.93 -11.50 -28.34
C ASP A 22 7.60 -11.76 -26.99
N THR A 23 8.91 -11.99 -27.02
CA THR A 23 9.74 -11.61 -25.90
C THR A 23 9.93 -10.10 -26.02
N ALA A 24 9.20 -9.34 -25.20
CA ALA A 24 9.58 -7.98 -24.94
C ALA A 24 11.04 -8.02 -24.49
N ASP A 25 11.93 -7.54 -25.32
CA ASP A 25 13.33 -7.34 -24.96
C ASP A 25 13.36 -6.40 -23.75
N ILE A 26 13.53 -6.97 -22.56
CA ILE A 26 13.93 -6.22 -21.39
C ILE A 26 15.34 -5.74 -21.72
N ILE A 27 15.45 -4.51 -22.20
CA ILE A 27 16.74 -3.86 -22.38
C ILE A 27 17.30 -3.63 -20.98
N ILE A 28 18.10 -4.58 -20.50
CA ILE A 28 18.94 -4.36 -19.32
C ILE A 28 20.00 -3.34 -19.76
N ASN A 29 19.76 -2.10 -19.46
CA ASN A 29 20.74 -1.04 -19.69
C ASN A 29 21.79 -1.13 -18.57
N ASP A 30 22.80 -1.98 -18.77
CA ASP A 30 23.98 -2.09 -17.91
C ASP A 30 24.93 -0.90 -18.19
N ASN A 31 24.40 0.28 -17.91
CA ASN A 31 25.18 1.51 -17.73
C ASN A 31 24.26 2.59 -17.21
N SER A 32 24.36 2.89 -15.93
CA SER A 32 23.90 4.16 -15.37
C SER A 32 24.77 5.30 -15.89
N VAL A 33 24.69 5.57 -17.19
CA VAL A 33 25.18 6.82 -17.76
C VAL A 33 23.98 7.75 -17.84
N ILE A 34 23.97 8.71 -16.97
CA ILE A 34 23.10 9.87 -17.02
C ILE A 34 23.24 10.51 -18.42
N ASN A 35 22.37 10.16 -19.36
CA ASN A 35 22.30 10.81 -20.66
C ASN A 35 21.43 12.06 -20.53
N ASN A 36 22.06 13.13 -20.09
CA ASN A 36 21.50 14.45 -20.12
C ASN A 36 21.60 15.00 -21.54
N THR A 37 20.57 14.86 -22.37
CA THR A 37 20.47 15.54 -23.66
C THR A 37 19.36 16.56 -23.60
N THR A 38 19.62 17.71 -23.00
CA THR A 38 18.87 18.92 -23.31
C THR A 38 19.37 19.46 -24.66
N ASN A 39 18.59 19.26 -25.72
CA ASN A 39 18.78 20.02 -26.97
C ASN A 39 18.39 21.47 -26.74
N ASN A 40 19.34 22.31 -26.30
CA ASN A 40 19.17 23.72 -26.29
C ASN A 40 19.93 24.32 -27.49
N THR A 41 19.19 24.65 -28.55
CA THR A 41 19.67 25.49 -29.66
C THR A 41 19.34 26.95 -29.38
N SER A 42 20.08 27.58 -28.49
CA SER A 42 20.28 29.04 -28.47
C SER A 42 21.45 29.34 -27.54
N GLY A 43 22.46 30.01 -28.10
CA GLY A 43 23.71 30.28 -27.41
C GLY A 43 23.55 31.39 -26.37
N GLU A 44 23.25 31.01 -25.16
CA GLU A 44 23.53 31.73 -23.93
C GLU A 44 24.15 30.71 -22.99
N ASP A 45 25.27 31.05 -22.31
CA ASP A 45 25.82 30.21 -21.26
C ASP A 45 24.72 29.89 -20.24
N PRO A 46 24.50 28.62 -19.90
CA PRO A 46 23.50 28.29 -18.89
C PRO A 46 23.94 28.92 -17.56
N GLU A 47 23.07 29.76 -16.99
CA GLU A 47 23.08 29.99 -15.54
C GLU A 47 23.21 28.66 -14.84
N PRO A 48 23.84 28.54 -13.65
CA PRO A 48 23.86 27.30 -12.90
C PRO A 48 22.41 26.98 -12.44
N GLY A 49 21.66 26.36 -13.36
CA GLY A 49 20.32 25.87 -13.14
C GLY A 49 20.37 24.44 -12.69
N SER A 50 19.53 24.03 -11.75
CA SER A 50 19.41 22.68 -11.23
C SER A 50 19.30 21.67 -12.38
N GLN A 51 20.18 20.68 -12.36
CA GLN A 51 20.13 19.58 -13.32
C GLN A 51 18.86 18.77 -13.04
N THR A 52 18.03 18.49 -14.06
CA THR A 52 16.88 17.62 -13.94
C THR A 52 17.23 16.24 -14.46
N VAL A 53 16.91 15.20 -13.68
CA VAL A 53 17.15 13.78 -14.03
C VAL A 53 15.83 13.01 -13.99
N ASN A 54 15.52 12.29 -15.08
CA ASN A 54 14.38 11.41 -15.17
C ASN A 54 14.73 10.03 -14.59
N LEU A 55 13.90 9.55 -13.68
CA LEU A 55 14.01 8.23 -13.07
C LEU A 55 13.01 7.27 -13.72
N SER A 56 13.49 6.13 -14.18
CA SER A 56 12.67 4.99 -14.63
C SER A 56 13.56 3.76 -14.85
N GLY A 57 12.96 2.57 -14.94
CA GLY A 57 13.65 1.32 -15.23
C GLY A 57 14.15 0.60 -13.99
N VAL A 58 14.99 -0.43 -14.20
CA VAL A 58 15.46 -1.34 -13.15
C VAL A 58 16.85 -0.94 -12.69
N TYR A 59 17.01 -0.77 -11.38
CA TYR A 59 18.28 -0.46 -10.73
C TYR A 59 18.79 -1.71 -10.02
N THR A 60 19.86 -2.30 -10.54
CA THR A 60 20.53 -3.50 -10.00
C THR A 60 21.75 -3.17 -9.14
N SER A 61 22.03 -1.89 -8.94
CA SER A 61 23.08 -1.35 -8.07
C SER A 61 22.55 -0.16 -7.29
N ASN A 62 23.25 0.20 -6.23
CA ASN A 62 22.85 1.31 -5.38
C ASN A 62 22.69 2.61 -6.17
N LEU A 63 21.58 3.31 -5.91
CA LEU A 63 21.27 4.63 -6.41
C LEU A 63 21.20 5.60 -5.22
N ILE A 64 22.08 6.59 -5.20
CA ILE A 64 22.05 7.66 -4.19
C ILE A 64 21.68 8.95 -4.92
N LEU A 65 20.58 9.58 -4.49
CA LEU A 65 20.16 10.85 -5.07
C LEU A 65 21.04 12.01 -4.57
N ASP A 66 21.24 12.99 -5.43
CA ASP A 66 22.02 14.21 -5.13
C ASP A 66 21.07 15.36 -4.82
N THR A 67 21.27 16.04 -3.71
CA THR A 67 20.43 17.16 -3.25
C THR A 67 20.44 18.37 -4.19
N GLU A 68 21.44 18.49 -5.05
CA GLU A 68 21.54 19.58 -6.02
C GLU A 68 20.81 19.26 -7.35
N VAL A 69 20.20 18.08 -7.46
CA VAL A 69 19.54 17.57 -8.67
C VAL A 69 18.04 17.47 -8.47
N GLU A 70 17.26 17.96 -9.42
CA GLU A 70 15.81 17.71 -9.47
C GLU A 70 15.55 16.33 -10.09
N TYR A 71 14.78 15.48 -9.42
CA TYR A 71 14.42 14.15 -9.94
C TYR A 71 12.93 14.09 -10.29
N ILE A 72 12.64 13.50 -11.47
CA ILE A 72 11.28 13.28 -11.94
C ILE A 72 11.11 11.80 -12.28
N ILE A 73 10.20 11.13 -11.61
CA ILE A 73 9.76 9.76 -11.92
C ILE A 73 8.95 9.82 -13.22
N THR A 74 9.43 9.17 -14.27
CA THR A 74 8.80 9.19 -15.60
C THR A 74 8.32 7.82 -16.07
N GLY A 75 8.50 6.81 -15.25
CA GLY A 75 8.11 5.43 -15.46
C GLY A 75 8.35 4.63 -14.19
N PRO A 76 8.07 3.31 -14.17
CA PRO A 76 8.38 2.46 -13.04
C PRO A 76 9.86 2.52 -12.67
N VAL A 77 10.15 2.81 -11.40
CA VAL A 77 11.50 2.79 -10.80
C VAL A 77 11.58 1.53 -9.93
N LEU A 78 12.29 0.52 -10.40
CA LEU A 78 12.34 -0.80 -9.75
C LEU A 78 13.71 -0.99 -9.09
N ILE A 79 13.74 -1.11 -7.78
CA ILE A 79 14.95 -1.36 -6.99
C ILE A 79 15.08 -2.86 -6.79
N ALA A 80 16.01 -3.48 -7.53
CA ALA A 80 16.18 -4.93 -7.58
C ALA A 80 16.88 -5.49 -6.33
N ASP A 81 16.85 -6.81 -6.21
CA ASP A 81 17.55 -7.56 -5.15
C ASP A 81 19.02 -7.12 -5.05
N GLY A 82 19.45 -6.79 -3.83
CA GLY A 82 20.81 -6.32 -3.51
C GLY A 82 21.08 -4.84 -3.81
N ALA A 83 20.16 -4.12 -4.46
CA ALA A 83 20.29 -2.68 -4.69
C ALA A 83 19.63 -1.87 -3.56
N THR A 84 20.11 -0.65 -3.35
CA THR A 84 19.53 0.30 -2.40
C THR A 84 19.29 1.65 -3.07
N LEU A 85 18.07 2.17 -2.97
CA LEU A 85 17.76 3.58 -3.25
C LEU A 85 17.96 4.39 -1.99
N THR A 86 18.85 5.37 -2.01
CA THR A 86 19.06 6.31 -0.89
C THR A 86 18.64 7.71 -1.27
N ILE A 87 17.76 8.29 -0.47
CA ILE A 87 17.19 9.61 -0.67
C ILE A 87 17.56 10.47 0.54
N PRO A 88 18.39 11.50 0.38
CA PRO A 88 18.73 12.43 1.44
C PRO A 88 17.51 13.17 2.00
N ALA A 89 17.57 13.54 3.28
CA ALA A 89 16.54 14.35 3.95
C ALA A 89 16.28 15.67 3.20
N GLY A 90 15.05 16.17 3.27
CA GLY A 90 14.60 17.42 2.67
C GLY A 90 14.40 17.41 1.14
N MET A 91 14.63 16.27 0.49
CA MET A 91 14.42 16.18 -0.96
C MET A 91 12.94 16.14 -1.33
N THR A 92 12.61 16.78 -2.46
CA THR A 92 11.33 16.62 -3.14
C THR A 92 11.55 15.90 -4.46
N ILE A 93 10.95 14.72 -4.61
CA ILE A 93 10.96 13.91 -5.81
C ILE A 93 9.59 14.06 -6.47
N LYS A 94 9.55 14.46 -7.74
CA LYS A 94 8.31 14.62 -8.47
C LYS A 94 8.01 13.42 -9.34
N ALA A 95 6.74 13.13 -9.61
CA ALA A 95 6.31 12.09 -10.53
C ALA A 95 5.48 12.70 -11.67
N GLN A 96 5.66 12.22 -12.89
CA GLN A 96 4.79 12.60 -13.99
C GLN A 96 3.36 12.14 -13.72
N PRO A 97 2.34 12.95 -14.07
CA PRO A 97 0.93 12.61 -13.86
C PRO A 97 0.47 11.62 -14.94
N VAL A 98 0.88 10.37 -14.81
CA VAL A 98 0.58 9.27 -15.74
C VAL A 98 -0.01 8.05 -15.02
N GLY A 99 -0.56 8.24 -13.82
CA GLY A 99 -1.19 7.21 -13.01
C GLY A 99 -0.21 6.07 -12.67
N VAL A 100 -0.65 4.85 -12.71
CA VAL A 100 0.15 3.64 -12.44
C VAL A 100 1.40 3.47 -13.31
N ASN A 101 1.57 4.28 -14.34
CA ASN A 101 2.77 4.19 -15.18
C ASN A 101 4.00 4.87 -14.58
N ALA A 102 3.86 5.60 -13.47
CA ALA A 102 4.96 6.21 -12.73
C ALA A 102 4.85 5.85 -11.25
N TYR A 103 5.71 5.00 -10.75
CA TYR A 103 5.77 4.57 -9.34
C TYR A 103 7.19 4.15 -8.95
N ILE A 104 7.43 4.00 -7.65
CA ILE A 104 8.66 3.38 -7.14
C ILE A 104 8.30 2.03 -6.55
N ALA A 105 9.05 0.97 -6.90
CA ALA A 105 8.91 -0.33 -6.28
C ALA A 105 10.25 -0.87 -5.78
N VAL A 106 10.29 -1.20 -4.50
CA VAL A 106 11.37 -1.95 -3.88
C VAL A 106 11.02 -3.43 -4.00
N GLN A 107 11.71 -4.15 -4.88
CA GLN A 107 11.51 -5.57 -5.10
C GLN A 107 12.08 -6.40 -3.95
N GLN A 108 11.70 -7.66 -3.83
CA GLN A 108 12.23 -8.56 -2.81
C GLN A 108 13.77 -8.53 -2.77
N GLY A 109 14.32 -8.19 -1.60
CA GLY A 109 15.77 -8.06 -1.39
C GLY A 109 16.40 -6.75 -1.85
N GLY A 110 15.62 -5.88 -2.52
CA GLY A 110 15.95 -4.47 -2.69
C GLY A 110 15.71 -3.69 -1.39
N ARG A 111 16.22 -2.47 -1.31
CA ARG A 111 16.08 -1.60 -0.13
C ARG A 111 15.82 -0.15 -0.52
N ILE A 112 15.11 0.55 0.33
CA ILE A 112 15.00 2.02 0.29
C ILE A 112 15.53 2.60 1.61
N VAL A 113 16.26 3.71 1.54
CA VAL A 113 16.65 4.52 2.68
C VAL A 113 16.16 5.95 2.38
N ALA A 114 14.97 6.24 2.88
CA ALA A 114 14.32 7.54 2.85
C ALA A 114 14.17 7.99 4.30
N ASP A 115 15.28 8.46 4.87
CA ASP A 115 15.43 8.85 6.27
C ASP A 115 15.43 10.37 6.37
N GLY A 116 14.23 10.95 6.46
CA GLY A 116 14.01 12.38 6.62
C GLY A 116 14.09 12.85 8.07
N SER A 117 13.56 14.04 8.33
CA SER A 117 13.37 14.56 9.68
C SER A 117 12.16 15.49 9.73
N ALA A 118 11.67 15.82 10.92
CA ALA A 118 10.55 16.75 11.08
C ALA A 118 10.81 18.14 10.47
N THR A 119 12.06 18.55 10.33
CA THR A 119 12.45 19.85 9.72
C THR A 119 12.87 19.72 8.27
N GLU A 120 13.19 18.51 7.82
CA GLU A 120 13.64 18.18 6.47
C GLU A 120 12.95 16.89 5.99
N PRO A 121 11.60 16.88 5.86
CA PRO A 121 10.89 15.71 5.36
C PRO A 121 11.23 15.45 3.90
N ILE A 122 11.18 14.17 3.52
CA ILE A 122 11.26 13.77 2.12
C ILE A 122 9.84 13.81 1.54
N VAL A 123 9.69 14.39 0.35
CA VAL A 123 8.38 14.55 -0.29
C VAL A 123 8.38 13.89 -1.66
N PHE A 124 7.46 12.94 -1.86
CA PHE A 124 7.09 12.45 -3.18
C PHE A 124 5.78 13.12 -3.58
N THR A 125 5.74 13.77 -4.75
CA THR A 125 4.57 14.54 -5.17
C THR A 125 4.40 14.53 -6.69
N SER A 126 3.25 15.00 -7.17
CA SER A 126 2.98 15.16 -8.60
C SER A 126 3.81 16.29 -9.23
N ASN A 127 4.24 16.08 -10.48
CA ASN A 127 4.86 17.12 -11.32
C ASN A 127 3.83 17.95 -12.10
N ALA A 128 2.54 17.74 -11.89
CA ALA A 128 1.49 18.55 -12.52
C ALA A 128 1.52 19.99 -12.00
N SER A 129 1.15 20.94 -12.84
CA SER A 129 0.98 22.34 -12.42
C SER A 129 -0.23 22.57 -11.50
N SER A 130 -1.15 21.62 -11.49
CA SER A 130 -2.29 21.51 -10.59
C SER A 130 -2.42 20.05 -10.24
N PRO A 131 -1.77 19.60 -9.17
CA PRO A 131 -1.82 18.20 -8.73
C PRO A 131 -3.24 17.73 -8.41
N SER A 132 -3.50 16.46 -8.64
CA SER A 132 -4.75 15.78 -8.36
C SER A 132 -4.48 14.37 -7.83
N SER A 133 -5.38 13.83 -7.03
CA SER A 133 -5.37 12.43 -6.60
C SER A 133 -5.16 11.50 -7.79
N GLY A 134 -4.35 10.46 -7.63
CA GLY A 134 -4.06 9.48 -8.68
C GLY A 134 -3.12 9.94 -9.79
N ASP A 135 -2.49 11.09 -9.67
CA ASP A 135 -1.52 11.58 -10.69
C ASP A 135 -0.39 10.57 -10.91
N TRP A 136 -0.01 9.79 -9.92
CA TRP A 136 1.03 8.77 -10.00
C TRP A 136 0.72 7.58 -9.08
N GLY A 137 1.50 6.51 -9.20
CA GLY A 137 1.16 5.23 -8.57
C GLY A 137 1.62 5.06 -7.11
N GLY A 138 2.44 5.95 -6.55
CA GLY A 138 2.88 5.82 -5.15
C GLY A 138 4.12 4.96 -4.94
N LEU A 139 4.28 4.46 -3.71
CA LEU A 139 5.43 3.70 -3.24
C LEU A 139 5.02 2.25 -2.94
N VAL A 140 5.70 1.29 -3.55
CA VAL A 140 5.45 -0.15 -3.42
C VAL A 140 6.66 -0.82 -2.77
N ILE A 141 6.44 -1.61 -1.72
CA ILE A 141 7.48 -2.38 -1.04
C ILE A 141 7.11 -3.86 -1.07
N CYS A 142 7.93 -4.69 -1.69
CA CYS A 142 7.75 -6.14 -1.77
C CYS A 142 8.74 -6.86 -0.85
N GLY A 143 8.24 -7.37 0.26
CA GLY A 143 9.02 -8.13 1.24
C GLY A 143 8.90 -9.64 1.10
N ARG A 144 9.54 -10.36 2.03
CA ARG A 144 9.62 -11.82 2.12
C ARG A 144 8.96 -12.37 3.38
N ALA A 145 8.15 -11.58 4.08
CA ALA A 145 7.43 -12.03 5.26
C ALA A 145 6.25 -12.94 4.88
N PRO A 146 5.65 -13.66 5.84
CA PRO A 146 4.52 -14.55 5.56
C PRO A 146 3.27 -13.80 5.08
N ILE A 147 2.50 -14.49 4.22
CA ILE A 147 1.15 -14.15 3.82
C ILE A 147 0.24 -15.37 4.00
N ASN A 148 -1.08 -15.19 3.99
CA ASN A 148 -2.04 -16.29 4.13
C ASN A 148 -2.93 -16.51 2.90
N SER A 149 -2.98 -15.58 1.98
CA SER A 149 -3.91 -15.59 0.86
C SER A 149 -3.17 -15.83 -0.46
N THR A 150 -3.15 -17.09 -0.87
CA THR A 150 -2.69 -17.50 -2.19
C THR A 150 -3.79 -18.32 -2.84
N ALA A 151 -3.89 -18.29 -4.16
CA ALA A 151 -5.01 -18.85 -4.91
C ALA A 151 -5.40 -20.29 -4.56
N ASP A 152 -4.48 -21.10 -4.05
CA ASP A 152 -4.70 -22.50 -3.66
C ASP A 152 -4.09 -22.86 -2.30
N GLY A 153 -3.61 -21.86 -1.53
CA GLY A 153 -2.93 -22.07 -0.24
C GLY A 153 -1.63 -22.88 -0.33
N SER A 154 -1.18 -23.21 -1.54
CA SER A 154 -0.05 -24.11 -1.76
C SER A 154 1.31 -23.39 -1.74
N THR A 155 1.32 -22.07 -1.80
CA THR A 155 2.53 -21.26 -1.77
C THR A 155 2.43 -20.14 -0.75
N ASP A 156 3.56 -19.70 -0.27
CA ASP A 156 3.73 -18.56 0.63
C ASP A 156 4.18 -17.29 -0.14
N THR A 157 3.97 -17.26 -1.45
CA THR A 157 4.31 -16.14 -2.34
C THR A 157 3.17 -15.82 -3.29
N ALA A 158 3.03 -14.53 -3.62
CA ALA A 158 2.05 -14.02 -4.56
C ALA A 158 2.69 -12.95 -5.47
N THR A 159 1.88 -12.28 -6.29
CA THR A 159 2.31 -11.18 -7.17
C THR A 159 1.40 -9.98 -6.99
N SER A 160 1.99 -8.79 -6.94
CA SER A 160 1.26 -7.53 -6.81
C SER A 160 0.31 -7.29 -7.98
N GLU A 161 -0.74 -6.54 -7.76
CA GLU A 161 -1.77 -6.17 -8.73
C GLU A 161 -1.18 -5.41 -9.92
N VAL A 162 -0.33 -4.44 -9.64
CA VAL A 162 0.37 -3.66 -10.66
C VAL A 162 1.83 -4.13 -10.76
N GLY A 163 2.27 -4.32 -12.00
CA GLY A 163 3.65 -4.70 -12.32
C GLY A 163 3.99 -6.18 -12.10
N GLY A 164 3.09 -6.99 -11.50
CA GLY A 164 3.30 -8.42 -11.27
C GLY A 164 4.56 -8.71 -10.44
N LEU A 165 4.84 -7.89 -9.42
CA LEU A 165 6.02 -7.99 -8.57
C LEU A 165 5.84 -9.11 -7.55
N SER A 166 6.80 -10.00 -7.42
CA SER A 166 6.75 -11.09 -6.44
C SER A 166 6.88 -10.58 -5.02
N TYR A 167 6.08 -11.12 -4.10
CA TYR A 167 6.17 -10.88 -2.66
C TYR A 167 5.80 -12.14 -1.86
N GLY A 168 5.99 -12.08 -0.53
CA GLY A 168 5.72 -13.20 0.36
C GLY A 168 6.92 -14.13 0.57
N GLY A 169 6.79 -15.04 1.49
CA GLY A 169 7.80 -16.01 1.87
C GLY A 169 7.70 -16.40 3.35
N ASN A 170 8.82 -16.71 3.95
CA ASN A 170 8.90 -17.17 5.34
C ASN A 170 9.96 -16.44 6.18
N LEU A 171 10.25 -15.19 5.84
CA LEU A 171 11.21 -14.35 6.55
C LEU A 171 10.50 -13.21 7.30
N PRO A 172 9.91 -13.47 8.49
CA PRO A 172 9.13 -12.46 9.21
C PRO A 172 9.95 -11.22 9.62
N ASN A 173 11.27 -11.32 9.67
CA ASN A 173 12.17 -10.21 9.97
C ASN A 173 12.85 -9.66 8.70
N ASP A 174 12.25 -9.82 7.53
CA ASP A 174 12.77 -9.23 6.29
C ASP A 174 12.90 -7.71 6.44
N ASP A 175 13.91 -7.14 5.77
CA ASP A 175 14.28 -5.74 5.90
C ASP A 175 14.38 -5.09 4.52
N SER A 176 13.38 -4.30 4.18
CA SER A 176 13.30 -3.53 2.95
C SER A 176 13.82 -2.10 3.10
N GLY A 177 14.28 -1.69 4.30
CA GLY A 177 14.94 -0.41 4.53
C GLY A 177 14.24 0.49 5.54
N ILE A 178 14.32 1.80 5.30
CA ILE A 178 13.82 2.86 6.19
C ILE A 178 12.98 3.83 5.37
N ILE A 179 11.79 4.12 5.87
CA ILE A 179 10.89 5.15 5.38
C ILE A 179 10.48 5.96 6.60
N GLU A 180 11.12 7.10 6.81
CA GLU A 180 10.93 7.93 7.99
C GLU A 180 10.84 9.41 7.61
N TYR A 181 9.87 10.12 8.20
CA TYR A 181 9.51 11.49 7.84
C TYR A 181 9.33 11.70 6.34
N VAL A 182 8.43 10.90 5.77
CA VAL A 182 8.12 10.89 4.33
C VAL A 182 6.68 11.34 4.10
N ARG A 183 6.45 12.22 3.12
CA ARG A 183 5.13 12.51 2.58
C ARG A 183 4.99 11.94 1.17
N ILE A 184 3.85 11.31 0.92
CA ILE A 184 3.44 10.78 -0.38
C ILE A 184 2.15 11.52 -0.75
N GLU A 185 2.23 12.36 -1.76
CA GLU A 185 1.15 13.27 -2.13
C GLU A 185 0.61 12.95 -3.53
N TYR A 186 -0.71 12.94 -3.71
CA TYR A 186 -1.41 12.76 -4.97
C TYR A 186 -1.15 11.41 -5.66
N ALA A 187 -0.89 10.38 -4.88
CA ALA A 187 -0.68 9.01 -5.35
C ALA A 187 -2.00 8.24 -5.52
N GLY A 188 -1.93 6.94 -5.74
CA GLY A 188 -3.11 6.07 -5.85
C GLY A 188 -3.58 5.91 -7.28
N GLY A 189 -2.67 5.92 -8.28
CA GLY A 189 -3.07 5.77 -9.67
C GLY A 189 -3.63 4.38 -9.98
N ALA A 190 -4.70 4.32 -10.77
CA ALA A 190 -5.38 3.11 -11.19
C ALA A 190 -5.17 2.78 -12.67
N ILE A 191 -5.18 1.46 -13.03
CA ILE A 191 -5.35 0.99 -14.41
C ILE A 191 -6.83 0.95 -14.73
N ASP A 192 -7.60 0.33 -13.87
CA ASP A 192 -9.06 0.23 -13.85
C ASP A 192 -9.46 -0.10 -12.40
N GLY A 193 -10.73 -0.23 -12.08
CA GLY A 193 -11.19 -0.52 -10.71
C GLY A 193 -10.84 -1.92 -10.16
N ASN A 194 -9.84 -2.60 -10.71
CA ASN A 194 -9.35 -3.92 -10.24
C ASN A 194 -7.83 -4.00 -10.16
N ALA A 195 -7.12 -2.93 -10.51
CA ALA A 195 -5.66 -2.88 -10.46
C ALA A 195 -5.22 -1.45 -10.18
N GLU A 196 -4.99 -1.17 -8.93
CA GLU A 196 -4.74 0.14 -8.37
C GLU A 196 -3.44 0.13 -7.57
N LEU A 197 -2.93 1.30 -7.28
CA LEU A 197 -1.78 1.48 -6.40
C LEU A 197 -2.14 2.51 -5.34
N ASN A 198 -1.71 2.26 -4.15
CA ASN A 198 -1.97 3.08 -2.96
C ASN A 198 -0.95 4.20 -2.79
N GLY A 199 -1.13 5.02 -1.78
CA GLY A 199 -0.06 5.90 -1.32
C GLY A 199 1.21 5.10 -1.00
N LEU A 200 1.08 4.10 -0.10
CA LEU A 200 2.10 3.11 0.20
C LEU A 200 1.48 1.70 0.23
N SER A 201 1.89 0.85 -0.71
CA SER A 201 1.52 -0.57 -0.75
C SER A 201 2.62 -1.42 -0.10
N ALA A 202 2.31 -2.09 1.01
CA ALA A 202 3.25 -2.89 1.79
C ALA A 202 2.97 -4.40 1.60
N TYR A 203 3.52 -4.98 0.54
CA TYR A 203 3.36 -6.40 0.20
C TYR A 203 4.33 -7.27 1.02
N ALA A 204 3.83 -8.04 1.97
CA ALA A 204 4.61 -8.97 2.80
C ALA A 204 5.86 -8.36 3.44
N VAL A 205 5.77 -7.12 3.90
CA VAL A 205 6.90 -6.40 4.50
C VAL A 205 7.20 -6.97 5.89
N GLY A 206 8.48 -7.24 6.16
CA GLY A 206 8.92 -7.83 7.42
C GLY A 206 9.23 -6.81 8.50
N SER A 207 9.27 -7.29 9.76
CA SER A 207 9.50 -6.46 10.95
C SER A 207 10.92 -5.85 11.05
N GLY A 208 11.81 -6.17 10.15
CA GLY A 208 13.12 -5.50 10.02
C GLY A 208 13.05 -4.15 9.32
N THR A 209 11.95 -3.87 8.60
CA THR A 209 11.72 -2.62 7.89
C THR A 209 11.18 -1.55 8.86
N THR A 210 11.68 -0.33 8.72
CA THR A 210 11.17 0.84 9.46
C THR A 210 10.18 1.59 8.58
N ILE A 211 8.95 1.79 9.08
CA ILE A 211 7.94 2.71 8.54
C ILE A 211 7.48 3.59 9.70
N ASP A 212 7.95 4.83 9.74
CA ASP A 212 7.69 5.74 10.85
C ASP A 212 7.57 7.19 10.36
N TYR A 213 6.64 7.94 10.91
CA TYR A 213 6.36 9.32 10.49
C TYR A 213 6.10 9.43 8.98
N VAL A 214 5.10 8.70 8.48
CA VAL A 214 4.74 8.71 7.06
C VAL A 214 3.34 9.29 6.89
N GLN A 215 3.21 10.24 5.96
CA GLN A 215 1.93 10.82 5.58
C GLN A 215 1.58 10.47 4.13
N VAL A 216 0.34 10.04 3.90
CA VAL A 216 -0.32 10.07 2.59
C VAL A 216 -1.30 11.24 2.56
N PHE A 217 -1.24 12.02 1.48
CA PHE A 217 -2.05 13.23 1.31
C PHE A 217 -2.68 13.29 -0.07
N GLU A 218 -4.01 13.42 -0.15
CA GLU A 218 -4.78 13.49 -1.39
C GLU A 218 -4.51 12.28 -2.31
N GLY A 219 -4.66 11.04 -1.79
CA GLY A 219 -4.62 9.80 -2.56
C GLY A 219 -5.93 9.53 -3.29
N SER A 220 -5.92 8.82 -4.43
CA SER A 220 -7.16 8.38 -5.12
C SER A 220 -7.58 6.96 -4.81
N ASP A 221 -6.69 6.21 -4.19
CA ASP A 221 -6.89 4.88 -3.66
C ASP A 221 -6.48 4.90 -2.18
N ASP A 222 -6.14 3.77 -1.58
CA ASP A 222 -5.83 3.74 -0.17
C ASP A 222 -4.64 4.61 0.22
N GLY A 223 -4.65 5.06 1.47
CA GLY A 223 -3.49 5.69 2.05
C GLY A 223 -2.35 4.70 2.23
N PHE A 224 -2.58 3.67 3.02
CA PHE A 224 -1.66 2.58 3.29
C PHE A 224 -2.40 1.25 3.17
N GLU A 225 -1.86 0.33 2.37
CA GLU A 225 -2.39 -1.03 2.32
C GLU A 225 -1.31 -2.06 2.67
N PHE A 226 -1.65 -3.00 3.57
CA PHE A 226 -0.77 -4.03 4.10
C PHE A 226 -1.24 -5.42 3.64
N PHE A 227 -0.59 -5.95 2.61
CA PHE A 227 -0.82 -7.30 2.10
C PHE A 227 0.01 -8.33 2.88
N GLY A 228 -0.51 -8.82 3.99
CA GLY A 228 0.22 -9.71 4.87
C GLY A 228 1.45 -9.06 5.51
N GLY A 229 2.39 -9.90 5.91
CA GLY A 229 3.63 -9.42 6.53
C GLY A 229 3.55 -9.16 8.02
N THR A 230 4.63 -8.61 8.56
CA THR A 230 4.86 -8.47 10.01
C THR A 230 5.46 -7.11 10.38
N VAL A 231 5.43 -6.15 9.46
CA VAL A 231 6.00 -4.81 9.69
C VAL A 231 5.28 -4.10 10.83
N ASN A 232 6.05 -3.36 11.63
CA ASN A 232 5.51 -2.44 12.62
C ASN A 232 5.63 -1.03 12.05
N ALA A 233 4.51 -0.35 11.93
CA ALA A 233 4.46 1.03 11.46
C ALA A 233 3.95 1.95 12.54
N SER A 234 4.49 3.17 12.60
CA SER A 234 4.08 4.17 13.59
C SER A 234 4.03 5.58 13.02
N HIS A 235 3.30 6.46 13.71
CA HIS A 235 3.09 7.86 13.33
C HIS A 235 2.60 7.99 11.88
N LEU A 236 1.53 7.26 11.56
CA LEU A 236 0.90 7.28 10.23
C LEU A 236 -0.16 8.38 10.15
N VAL A 237 -0.11 9.13 9.07
CA VAL A 237 -1.10 10.19 8.78
C VAL A 237 -1.71 9.95 7.42
N VAL A 238 -3.03 9.93 7.35
CA VAL A 238 -3.76 9.95 6.08
C VAL A 238 -4.71 11.15 6.07
N VAL A 239 -4.62 11.94 5.02
CA VAL A 239 -5.51 13.07 4.80
C VAL A 239 -6.05 12.99 3.37
N ASN A 240 -7.34 12.81 3.25
CA ASN A 240 -8.07 12.79 1.99
C ASN A 240 -7.61 11.70 0.99
N SER A 241 -7.47 10.44 1.41
CA SER A 241 -7.49 9.31 0.46
C SER A 241 -8.94 9.02 0.07
N GLU A 242 -9.21 8.81 -1.23
CA GLU A 242 -10.58 8.74 -1.76
C GLU A 242 -11.23 7.38 -1.53
N ASP A 243 -10.43 6.31 -1.47
CA ASP A 243 -10.88 5.00 -0.99
C ASP A 243 -10.55 4.86 0.50
N ASP A 244 -9.93 3.82 0.95
CA ASP A 244 -9.69 3.62 2.37
C ASP A 244 -8.42 4.35 2.85
N SER A 245 -8.39 4.75 4.11
CA SER A 245 -7.18 5.40 4.62
C SER A 245 -6.12 4.39 5.05
N ILE A 246 -6.54 3.31 5.72
CA ILE A 246 -5.71 2.18 6.11
C ILE A 246 -6.42 0.90 5.72
N ASP A 247 -5.82 0.08 4.88
CA ASP A 247 -6.30 -1.26 4.58
C ASP A 247 -5.29 -2.32 5.02
N TRP A 248 -5.78 -3.49 5.39
CA TRP A 248 -4.97 -4.69 5.54
C TRP A 248 -5.70 -5.95 5.13
N THR A 249 -4.96 -6.84 4.53
CA THR A 249 -5.43 -8.13 4.07
C THR A 249 -4.34 -9.20 4.20
N GLU A 250 -4.54 -10.37 3.65
CA GLU A 250 -3.55 -11.43 3.44
C GLU A 250 -2.77 -11.90 4.68
N GLY A 251 -3.35 -11.75 5.89
CA GLY A 251 -2.73 -12.23 7.12
C GLY A 251 -1.70 -11.28 7.70
N PHE A 252 -1.93 -9.97 7.60
CA PHE A 252 -1.09 -8.96 8.27
C PHE A 252 -1.12 -9.13 9.79
N VAL A 253 0.05 -9.24 10.41
CA VAL A 253 0.21 -9.45 11.87
C VAL A 253 1.18 -8.47 12.53
N GLY A 254 1.42 -7.34 11.90
CA GLY A 254 2.24 -6.27 12.45
C GLY A 254 1.55 -5.43 13.52
N SER A 255 2.11 -4.27 13.81
CA SER A 255 1.47 -3.27 14.68
C SER A 255 1.39 -1.91 14.01
N LEU A 256 0.29 -1.19 14.27
CA LEU A 256 0.09 0.19 13.88
C LEU A 256 -0.05 1.03 15.14
N THR A 257 0.81 2.03 15.31
CA THR A 257 0.84 2.85 16.52
C THR A 257 0.84 4.34 16.14
N ASP A 258 0.04 5.14 16.85
CA ASP A 258 -0.11 6.58 16.58
C ASP A 258 -0.57 6.85 15.15
N VAL A 259 -1.84 6.51 14.88
CA VAL A 259 -2.47 6.67 13.56
C VAL A 259 -3.45 7.84 13.59
N TYR A 260 -3.34 8.72 12.64
CA TYR A 260 -4.26 9.84 12.43
C TYR A 260 -4.85 9.79 11.03
N VAL A 261 -6.18 9.78 10.94
CA VAL A 261 -6.92 9.82 9.69
C VAL A 261 -7.86 11.04 9.68
N GLN A 262 -7.87 11.76 8.58
CA GLN A 262 -8.84 12.82 8.30
C GLN A 262 -9.44 12.63 6.92
N HIS A 263 -10.73 12.31 6.88
CA HIS A 263 -11.46 12.10 5.63
C HIS A 263 -11.91 13.43 5.00
N GLY A 264 -11.89 13.46 3.68
CA GLY A 264 -12.72 14.36 2.88
C GLY A 264 -14.16 13.85 2.74
N ALA A 265 -15.00 14.62 2.09
CA ALA A 265 -16.37 14.20 1.81
C ALA A 265 -16.42 13.10 0.74
N SER A 266 -17.26 12.11 0.98
CA SER A 266 -17.47 10.96 0.06
C SER A 266 -16.29 10.02 -0.10
N HIS A 267 -15.36 10.00 0.85
CA HIS A 267 -14.32 8.98 0.94
C HIS A 267 -14.91 7.71 1.56
N ASP A 268 -14.27 6.55 1.31
CA ASP A 268 -14.85 5.29 1.77
C ASP A 268 -14.59 5.09 3.28
N LYS A 269 -13.64 4.33 3.74
CA LYS A 269 -13.47 4.06 5.19
C LYS A 269 -12.16 4.61 5.74
N ALA A 270 -12.10 4.85 7.03
CA ALA A 270 -10.84 5.12 7.69
C ALA A 270 -9.98 3.84 7.83
N PHE A 271 -10.64 2.68 8.00
CA PHE A 271 -10.00 1.38 7.98
C PHE A 271 -10.90 0.36 7.27
N GLU A 272 -10.38 -0.34 6.28
CA GLU A 272 -10.93 -1.60 5.79
C GLU A 272 -10.00 -2.75 6.23
N CYS A 273 -10.56 -3.84 6.76
CA CYS A 273 -9.78 -4.79 7.53
C CYS A 273 -10.16 -6.22 7.16
N ASP A 274 -9.36 -6.86 6.33
CA ASP A 274 -9.59 -8.21 5.87
C ASP A 274 -8.67 -9.24 6.56
N GLY A 275 -9.24 -10.35 6.96
CA GLY A 275 -8.49 -11.47 7.50
C GLY A 275 -7.64 -12.18 6.45
N TYR A 276 -8.15 -12.22 5.21
CA TYR A 276 -7.49 -12.78 4.04
C TYR A 276 -8.08 -12.11 2.77
N ASN A 277 -7.36 -12.15 1.68
CA ASN A 277 -7.84 -11.65 0.40
C ASN A 277 -9.04 -12.50 -0.07
N THR A 278 -10.21 -11.88 -0.22
CA THR A 278 -11.48 -12.55 -0.50
C THR A 278 -11.57 -13.16 -1.91
N ASP A 279 -10.66 -12.80 -2.81
CA ASP A 279 -10.54 -13.40 -4.14
C ASP A 279 -9.93 -14.82 -4.09
N PHE A 280 -9.35 -15.20 -2.95
CA PHE A 280 -8.73 -16.50 -2.73
C PHE A 280 -9.39 -17.24 -1.56
N SER A 281 -9.07 -18.52 -1.40
CA SER A 281 -9.43 -19.27 -0.20
C SER A 281 -8.38 -19.09 0.88
N ASN A 282 -8.80 -19.05 2.16
CA ASN A 282 -7.86 -19.09 3.28
C ASN A 282 -7.66 -20.52 3.78
N GLU A 283 -6.95 -21.33 3.03
CA GLU A 283 -6.68 -22.74 3.41
C GLU A 283 -5.67 -22.87 4.55
N SER A 284 -4.88 -21.85 4.83
CA SER A 284 -3.94 -21.84 5.96
C SER A 284 -4.65 -21.75 7.32
N GLY A 285 -5.89 -21.21 7.34
CA GLY A 285 -6.65 -20.97 8.56
C GLY A 285 -6.08 -19.87 9.47
N THR A 286 -5.11 -19.10 8.99
CA THR A 286 -4.58 -17.92 9.69
C THR A 286 -5.23 -16.66 9.14
N PHE A 287 -5.46 -15.67 10.00
CA PHE A 287 -6.11 -14.41 9.66
C PHE A 287 -5.22 -13.25 10.01
N SER A 288 -5.45 -12.09 9.39
CA SER A 288 -4.84 -10.84 9.83
C SER A 288 -5.21 -10.59 11.29
N ALA A 289 -4.22 -10.21 12.09
CA ALA A 289 -4.37 -10.01 13.53
C ALA A 289 -3.40 -8.92 14.05
N PRO A 290 -3.43 -7.70 13.50
CA PRO A 290 -2.54 -6.64 13.95
C PRO A 290 -2.91 -6.13 15.35
N THR A 291 -1.96 -5.43 15.98
CA THR A 291 -2.23 -4.61 17.16
C THR A 291 -2.27 -3.15 16.73
N VAL A 292 -3.37 -2.46 17.04
CA VAL A 292 -3.56 -1.06 16.64
C VAL A 292 -3.71 -0.19 17.90
N THR A 293 -2.88 0.84 18.05
CA THR A 293 -2.83 1.62 19.29
C THR A 293 -2.75 3.11 19.00
N ASN A 294 -3.45 3.93 19.80
CA ASN A 294 -3.50 5.40 19.70
C ASN A 294 -4.01 5.85 18.33
N VAL A 295 -5.29 5.72 18.09
CA VAL A 295 -5.93 6.03 16.81
C VAL A 295 -6.87 7.22 16.94
N THR A 296 -6.76 8.18 16.05
CA THR A 296 -7.75 9.25 15.89
C THR A 296 -8.23 9.26 14.44
N VAL A 297 -9.53 9.08 14.25
CA VAL A 297 -10.17 9.18 12.94
C VAL A 297 -11.25 10.27 12.96
N ILE A 298 -11.22 11.12 11.94
CA ILE A 298 -12.15 12.24 11.78
C ILE A 298 -12.81 12.12 10.42
N GLY A 299 -14.11 11.91 10.41
CA GLY A 299 -14.94 11.84 9.21
C GLY A 299 -15.37 13.22 8.73
N ALA A 300 -16.08 13.23 7.61
CA ALA A 300 -16.65 14.43 7.01
C ALA A 300 -18.13 14.68 7.39
N ASN A 301 -18.69 13.86 8.29
CA ASN A 301 -20.11 13.88 8.67
C ASN A 301 -21.05 13.67 7.46
N ASP A 302 -20.74 12.73 6.62
CA ASP A 302 -21.40 12.43 5.34
C ASP A 302 -22.01 11.02 5.25
N ALA A 303 -22.32 10.41 6.39
CA ALA A 303 -22.92 9.08 6.52
C ALA A 303 -21.99 7.92 6.13
N SER A 304 -20.68 8.07 6.34
CA SER A 304 -19.68 7.04 6.09
C SER A 304 -19.46 6.12 7.30
N GLU A 305 -18.79 5.00 7.05
CA GLU A 305 -18.27 4.05 8.05
C GLU A 305 -16.85 4.43 8.43
N ALA A 306 -16.48 4.26 9.71
CA ALA A 306 -15.11 4.51 10.13
C ALA A 306 -14.22 3.27 9.96
N ILE A 307 -14.64 2.11 10.47
CA ILE A 307 -13.83 0.89 10.52
C ILE A 307 -14.67 -0.30 10.13
N ARG A 308 -14.36 -0.90 8.98
CA ARG A 308 -14.97 -2.13 8.50
C ARG A 308 -14.07 -3.33 8.81
N LEU A 309 -14.65 -4.39 9.37
CA LEU A 309 -13.96 -5.60 9.82
C LEU A 309 -14.62 -6.82 9.18
N ARG A 310 -13.92 -7.50 8.26
CA ARG A 310 -14.49 -8.60 7.48
C ARG A 310 -13.50 -9.75 7.25
N ALA A 311 -13.91 -10.78 6.51
CA ALA A 311 -13.07 -11.91 6.08
C ALA A 311 -12.30 -12.59 7.23
N GLY A 312 -12.88 -12.63 8.45
CA GLY A 312 -12.25 -13.26 9.60
C GLY A 312 -11.12 -12.47 10.23
N THR A 313 -10.98 -11.18 9.93
CA THR A 313 -9.94 -10.36 10.57
C THR A 313 -10.02 -10.44 12.09
N GLN A 314 -8.87 -10.43 12.70
CA GLN A 314 -8.66 -10.32 14.13
C GLN A 314 -7.85 -9.04 14.42
N GLY A 315 -7.60 -8.78 15.68
CA GLY A 315 -6.80 -7.64 16.12
C GLY A 315 -7.47 -6.86 17.23
N ILE A 316 -6.65 -6.16 18.01
CA ILE A 316 -7.13 -5.36 19.13
C ILE A 316 -6.76 -3.91 18.87
N PHE A 317 -7.80 -3.07 18.82
CA PHE A 317 -7.66 -1.63 18.81
C PHE A 317 -7.60 -1.11 20.24
N THR A 318 -6.67 -0.23 20.56
CA THR A 318 -6.54 0.35 21.89
C THR A 318 -6.37 1.86 21.81
N ASN A 319 -7.09 2.58 22.66
CA ASN A 319 -7.05 4.04 22.75
C ASN A 319 -7.46 4.75 21.45
N VAL A 320 -8.75 4.67 21.13
CA VAL A 320 -9.30 5.11 19.85
C VAL A 320 -10.24 6.32 20.06
N VAL A 321 -10.17 7.30 19.17
CA VAL A 321 -11.16 8.38 19.04
C VAL A 321 -11.74 8.36 17.65
N ILE A 322 -13.07 8.25 17.56
CA ILE A 322 -13.83 8.28 16.30
C ILE A 322 -14.78 9.48 16.33
N THR A 323 -14.69 10.32 15.31
CA THR A 323 -15.45 11.58 15.25
C THR A 323 -16.11 11.75 13.88
N ASP A 324 -17.40 12.15 13.86
CA ASP A 324 -18.15 12.55 12.66
C ASP A 324 -18.33 11.43 11.61
N PHE A 325 -18.62 10.19 12.07
CA PHE A 325 -19.04 9.07 11.24
C PHE A 325 -20.46 8.61 11.61
N ASP A 326 -21.19 8.03 10.65
CA ASP A 326 -22.48 7.41 10.96
C ASP A 326 -22.28 6.08 11.68
N GLU A 327 -21.38 5.24 11.21
CA GLU A 327 -21.04 3.95 11.80
C GLU A 327 -19.57 3.93 12.23
N ALA A 328 -19.29 3.54 13.49
CA ALA A 328 -17.93 3.49 14.00
C ALA A 328 -17.24 2.18 13.64
N PHE A 329 -17.89 1.05 13.95
CA PHE A 329 -17.40 -0.28 13.63
C PHE A 329 -18.49 -1.06 12.91
N ASP A 330 -18.19 -1.55 11.70
CA ASP A 330 -19.02 -2.48 10.96
C ASP A 330 -18.32 -3.85 10.89
N LEU A 331 -18.93 -4.86 11.50
CA LEU A 331 -18.48 -6.24 11.42
C LEU A 331 -19.26 -6.93 10.31
N ASP A 332 -18.63 -7.03 9.17
CA ASP A 332 -19.14 -7.65 7.97
C ASP A 332 -18.72 -9.10 7.91
N GLY A 333 -19.55 -9.93 7.35
CA GLY A 333 -19.13 -11.27 7.32
C GLY A 333 -20.06 -12.37 7.32
N ASP A 334 -20.65 -12.35 6.60
CA ASP A 334 -21.63 -12.88 6.24
C ASP A 334 -21.90 -14.25 5.76
N SER A 335 -20.96 -15.08 5.60
CA SER A 335 -21.10 -16.49 5.29
C SER A 335 -20.49 -17.37 6.39
N GLY A 336 -20.88 -18.65 6.45
CA GLY A 336 -20.32 -19.62 7.40
C GLY A 336 -18.82 -19.85 7.30
N ASP A 337 -18.20 -19.34 6.26
CA ASP A 337 -16.75 -19.38 6.02
C ASP A 337 -16.02 -18.13 6.51
N ASN A 338 -16.75 -17.18 7.08
CA ASN A 338 -16.21 -15.93 7.57
C ASN A 338 -16.31 -15.84 9.10
N PRO A 339 -15.22 -16.07 9.83
CA PRO A 339 -15.25 -16.16 11.29
C PRO A 339 -15.08 -14.82 12.02
N THR A 340 -15.32 -13.65 11.40
CA THR A 340 -15.14 -12.34 12.02
C THR A 340 -15.87 -12.24 13.36
N GLY A 341 -17.15 -12.58 13.39
CA GLY A 341 -17.93 -12.60 14.64
C GLY A 341 -17.47 -13.64 15.67
N GLN A 342 -16.87 -14.75 15.23
CA GLN A 342 -16.26 -15.71 16.15
C GLN A 342 -15.02 -15.13 16.82
N GLY A 343 -14.26 -14.28 16.11
CA GLY A 343 -13.11 -13.55 16.67
C GLY A 343 -13.49 -12.69 17.88
N VAL A 344 -14.67 -12.05 17.85
CA VAL A 344 -15.21 -11.31 19.01
C VAL A 344 -15.51 -12.23 20.18
N ILE A 345 -16.21 -13.36 19.93
CA ILE A 345 -16.57 -14.35 20.97
C ILE A 345 -15.32 -14.94 21.63
N ASP A 346 -14.26 -15.16 20.86
CA ASP A 346 -13.00 -15.71 21.33
C ASP A 346 -12.07 -14.64 21.95
N GLY A 347 -12.45 -13.36 21.94
CA GLY A 347 -11.66 -12.24 22.44
C GLY A 347 -10.42 -11.91 21.61
N LEU A 348 -10.44 -12.28 20.33
CA LEU A 348 -9.37 -12.03 19.35
C LEU A 348 -9.60 -10.77 18.53
N LEU A 349 -10.81 -10.22 18.53
CA LEU A 349 -11.22 -9.00 17.85
C LEU A 349 -12.00 -8.10 18.81
N GLY A 350 -11.58 -6.84 18.94
CA GLY A 350 -12.25 -5.88 19.79
C GLY A 350 -11.54 -4.56 19.94
N VAL A 351 -12.15 -3.64 20.70
CA VAL A 351 -11.61 -2.33 21.01
C VAL A 351 -11.60 -2.05 22.52
N ILE A 352 -10.51 -1.46 23.00
CA ILE A 352 -10.27 -1.11 24.40
C ILE A 352 -10.02 0.40 24.48
N ASP A 353 -10.73 1.10 25.38
CA ASP A 353 -10.66 2.54 25.58
C ASP A 353 -10.92 3.32 24.27
N VAL A 354 -12.21 3.49 23.97
CA VAL A 354 -12.67 4.23 22.78
C VAL A 354 -13.56 5.39 23.18
N THR A 355 -13.47 6.50 22.44
CA THR A 355 -14.36 7.66 22.56
C THR A 355 -15.04 7.95 21.23
N PHE A 356 -16.37 8.11 21.27
CA PHE A 356 -17.20 8.41 20.10
C PHE A 356 -17.72 9.84 20.19
N ASN A 357 -17.46 10.65 19.16
CA ASN A 357 -17.96 12.01 19.04
C ASN A 357 -18.81 12.11 17.76
N ASN A 358 -20.08 12.46 17.90
CA ASN A 358 -21.01 12.57 16.79
C ASN A 358 -21.04 11.31 15.89
N VAL A 359 -21.23 10.16 16.54
CA VAL A 359 -21.34 8.84 15.90
C VAL A 359 -22.76 8.32 16.17
N THR A 360 -23.45 7.86 15.12
CA THR A 360 -24.84 7.37 15.24
C THR A 360 -24.88 5.92 15.74
N THR A 361 -24.07 5.05 15.15
CA THR A 361 -23.99 3.60 15.44
C THR A 361 -22.58 3.25 15.89
N LYS A 362 -22.42 2.79 17.13
CA LYS A 362 -21.10 2.40 17.65
C LYS A 362 -20.61 1.09 17.08
N LEU A 363 -21.52 0.12 16.93
CA LEU A 363 -21.24 -1.21 16.44
C LEU A 363 -22.42 -1.72 15.61
N LYS A 364 -22.14 -2.11 14.39
CA LYS A 364 -23.03 -2.88 13.52
C LYS A 364 -22.48 -4.31 13.41
N ASN A 365 -23.35 -5.31 13.47
CA ASN A 365 -22.97 -6.72 13.42
C ASN A 365 -23.80 -7.43 12.36
N ASP A 366 -23.21 -7.66 11.21
CA ASP A 366 -23.79 -8.41 10.10
C ASP A 366 -23.21 -9.83 9.96
N THR A 367 -22.41 -10.27 10.94
CA THR A 367 -21.66 -11.56 10.88
C THR A 367 -22.48 -12.83 11.07
N GLY A 368 -23.74 -12.73 11.44
CA GLY A 368 -24.56 -13.91 11.83
C GLY A 368 -24.20 -14.53 13.17
N PHE A 369 -23.16 -14.09 13.86
CA PHE A 369 -22.80 -14.50 15.23
C PHE A 369 -23.52 -13.63 16.25
N THR A 370 -23.80 -14.20 17.43
CA THR A 370 -24.49 -13.49 18.50
C THR A 370 -23.51 -13.08 19.59
N PHE A 371 -23.28 -11.81 19.73
CA PHE A 371 -22.54 -11.18 20.83
C PHE A 371 -23.14 -9.80 21.12
N THR A 372 -22.76 -9.19 22.21
CA THR A 372 -23.23 -7.83 22.60
C THR A 372 -22.16 -6.80 22.29
N GLU A 373 -22.55 -5.52 22.24
CA GLU A 373 -21.57 -4.42 22.11
C GLU A 373 -20.47 -4.49 23.17
N ALA A 374 -20.79 -4.90 24.40
CA ALA A 374 -19.82 -5.03 25.49
C ALA A 374 -18.84 -6.22 25.34
N ASP A 375 -19.11 -7.15 24.45
CA ASP A 375 -18.16 -8.22 24.10
C ASP A 375 -17.09 -7.73 23.12
N PHE A 376 -17.40 -6.67 22.36
CA PHE A 376 -16.49 -6.04 21.41
C PHE A 376 -15.87 -4.72 21.93
N ILE A 377 -16.67 -3.86 22.58
CA ILE A 377 -16.25 -2.55 23.10
C ILE A 377 -16.05 -2.59 24.61
N SER A 378 -14.85 -2.25 25.06
CA SER A 378 -14.56 -2.02 26.48
C SER A 378 -13.97 -0.62 26.69
N GLY A 379 -14.26 0.02 27.85
CA GLY A 379 -13.74 1.35 28.17
C GLY A 379 -14.32 2.48 27.29
N ASP A 380 -15.62 2.41 26.96
CA ASP A 380 -16.33 3.47 26.23
C ASP A 380 -16.24 4.80 26.99
N GLY A 381 -15.80 5.85 26.31
CA GLY A 381 -15.50 7.17 26.85
C GLY A 381 -14.10 7.39 27.41
N ASN A 382 -13.21 6.38 27.36
CA ASN A 382 -11.85 6.49 27.90
C ASN A 382 -10.80 6.80 26.82
N GLY A 383 -11.08 6.57 25.54
CA GLY A 383 -10.14 6.82 24.45
C GLY A 383 -9.71 8.29 24.36
N THR A 384 -8.42 8.52 24.19
CA THR A 384 -7.82 9.85 23.98
C THR A 384 -7.22 10.01 22.58
N GLY A 385 -7.09 8.90 21.85
CA GLY A 385 -6.51 8.87 20.52
C GLY A 385 -5.02 9.18 20.48
N THR A 386 -4.52 9.54 19.31
CA THR A 386 -3.13 9.97 19.13
C THR A 386 -2.97 11.48 19.28
N ASP A 387 -1.81 11.93 19.76
CA ASP A 387 -1.47 13.37 19.92
C ASP A 387 -0.76 13.91 18.67
N ILE A 388 -1.49 13.96 17.54
CA ILE A 388 -0.98 14.48 16.26
C ILE A 388 -0.42 15.90 16.37
N ALA A 389 -0.97 16.72 17.26
CA ALA A 389 -0.50 18.10 17.44
C ALA A 389 0.94 18.18 17.94
N THR A 390 1.40 17.15 18.66
CA THR A 390 2.78 17.07 19.14
C THR A 390 3.71 16.46 18.09
N TRP A 391 3.42 15.28 17.61
CA TRP A 391 4.36 14.55 16.76
C TRP A 391 4.20 14.85 15.25
N GLY A 392 3.04 15.35 14.80
CA GLY A 392 2.80 15.73 13.41
C GLY A 392 3.35 17.10 13.03
N ALA A 393 3.73 17.92 14.03
CA ALA A 393 4.14 19.29 13.78
C ALA A 393 5.40 19.41 12.91
N GLY A 394 5.32 20.26 11.89
CA GLY A 394 6.47 20.66 11.06
C GLY A 394 6.68 19.82 9.79
N TRP A 395 6.14 18.59 9.72
CA TRP A 395 6.34 17.72 8.56
C TRP A 395 5.04 17.32 7.85
N THR A 396 3.90 17.40 8.51
CA THR A 396 2.60 17.07 7.93
C THR A 396 1.94 18.28 7.24
N VAL A 397 1.01 17.99 6.32
CA VAL A 397 0.18 18.98 5.61
C VAL A 397 -1.30 18.60 5.67
N GLY A 398 -2.20 19.57 5.47
CA GLY A 398 -3.64 19.33 5.36
C GLY A 398 -4.37 18.97 6.67
N ILE A 399 -3.70 18.92 7.81
CA ILE A 399 -4.32 18.66 9.11
C ILE A 399 -5.04 19.93 9.59
N ASN A 400 -6.30 19.79 10.00
CA ASN A 400 -7.18 20.86 10.48
C ASN A 400 -7.25 20.93 12.01
#